data_f80a88ad0429ae2af06e4b2b6d75495f
#
_entry.id   f80a88ad0429ae2af06e4b2b6d75495f
#
_cell.length_a   1.000
_cell.length_b   1.000
_cell.length_c   1.000
_cell.angle_alpha   90.00
_cell.angle_beta   90.00
_cell.angle_gamma   90.00
#
_symmetry.space_group_name_H-M   'P 1'
#
loop_
_entity.id
_entity.type
_entity.pdbx_description
1 polymer ?
#
loop_
_entity_poly.entity_id
_entity_poly.type
_entity_poly.pdbx_seq_one_letter_code
_entity_poly.pdbx_strand_id
1 'polypeptide(L)'
;MFDSLPVLPPDSILGLAAACRADPNPDKVDLTLGVYMDETGLCPVFESVQQAQRELVSDEKTKVYMPPIGDAAYLSGIRSLVLGADLESRFGNRVTAVQTPGGCGAVRLGAEVLHAAAPGTTVWISDPTWPVHIPLMGSVGLQFRTYRYYSPQLKGLDFDAMLADLEEAAPGDVVLLHGCCHNPSGADPSAQQWQQLAELLVERQLLPMIDFAYQGMGAGLEEDAQGLRSIMGSVPEMIIAVSSSKNIGLYRERAGAVIFIGGDDRAAEAMASQAVAAARRVYSMPPAHGALLAGRVLSSPELRQAWVLELEQICGRINGLRASFRDALATATGRDFDFIGRENGMFSFLGLSVEQAQRLRSEKSVYMLDSSRINIAGLNAGNLSRVVDAVVSVL
;
A
#
# COMPACT_ATOMS: atom_id res chain seq x y z
N MET A 1 31.96 -17.02 -14.56
CA MET A 1 31.23 -15.72 -14.37
C MET A 1 30.14 -15.82 -13.33
N PHE A 2 29.22 -16.79 -13.43
CA PHE A 2 28.09 -16.89 -12.48
C PHE A 2 28.41 -17.66 -11.19
N ASP A 3 29.54 -18.39 -11.14
CA ASP A 3 29.96 -19.19 -9.99
C ASP A 3 30.27 -18.37 -8.72
N SER A 4 30.47 -17.04 -8.91
CA SER A 4 30.70 -16.10 -7.81
C SER A 4 29.40 -15.49 -7.26
N LEU A 5 28.23 -15.78 -7.83
CA LEU A 5 26.96 -15.25 -7.34
C LEU A 5 26.52 -16.00 -6.07
N PRO A 6 26.27 -15.28 -4.96
CA PRO A 6 25.69 -15.92 -3.78
C PRO A 6 24.24 -16.32 -4.02
N VAL A 7 23.82 -17.44 -3.44
CA VAL A 7 22.40 -17.77 -3.34
C VAL A 7 21.79 -16.84 -2.29
N LEU A 8 20.82 -16.02 -2.70
CA LEU A 8 20.12 -15.12 -1.80
C LEU A 8 19.08 -15.89 -0.95
N PRO A 9 18.86 -15.46 0.31
CA PRO A 9 17.81 -16.05 1.13
C PRO A 9 16.43 -15.80 0.47
N PRO A 10 15.44 -16.68 0.73
CA PRO A 10 14.06 -16.44 0.30
C PRO A 10 13.52 -15.12 0.88
N ASP A 11 12.61 -14.47 0.14
CA ASP A 11 11.86 -13.33 0.65
C ASP A 11 11.15 -13.70 1.96
N SER A 12 11.21 -12.84 2.97
CA SER A 12 10.72 -13.14 4.32
C SER A 12 9.22 -13.41 4.38
N ILE A 13 8.43 -12.77 3.51
CA ILE A 13 6.97 -12.92 3.45
C ILE A 13 6.60 -14.13 2.60
N LEU A 14 7.14 -14.19 1.37
CA LEU A 14 6.84 -15.27 0.44
C LEU A 14 7.40 -16.63 0.90
N GLY A 15 8.54 -16.62 1.58
CA GLY A 15 9.12 -17.81 2.20
C GLY A 15 8.22 -18.40 3.29
N LEU A 16 7.66 -17.55 4.18
CA LEU A 16 6.72 -18.00 5.21
C LEU A 16 5.40 -18.52 4.62
N ALA A 17 4.87 -17.84 3.61
CA ALA A 17 3.68 -18.32 2.90
C ALA A 17 3.94 -19.67 2.20
N ALA A 18 5.13 -19.90 1.66
CA ALA A 18 5.51 -21.20 1.11
C ALA A 18 5.62 -22.28 2.20
N ALA A 19 6.20 -21.94 3.35
CA ALA A 19 6.26 -22.85 4.51
C ALA A 19 4.85 -23.21 5.03
N CYS A 20 3.94 -22.23 5.12
CA CYS A 20 2.54 -22.48 5.47
C CYS A 20 1.87 -23.43 4.46
N ARG A 21 2.06 -23.22 3.17
CA ARG A 21 1.50 -24.14 2.15
C ARG A 21 2.01 -25.57 2.29
N ALA A 22 3.28 -25.74 2.65
CA ALA A 22 3.93 -27.04 2.82
C ALA A 22 3.56 -27.74 4.15
N ASP A 23 3.03 -27.02 5.13
CA ASP A 23 2.59 -27.59 6.41
C ASP A 23 1.41 -28.56 6.16
N PRO A 24 1.51 -29.84 6.59
CA PRO A 24 0.44 -30.84 6.42
C PRO A 24 -0.76 -30.63 7.35
N ASN A 25 -0.65 -29.74 8.35
CA ASN A 25 -1.75 -29.48 9.28
C ASN A 25 -2.95 -28.89 8.52
N PRO A 26 -4.12 -29.55 8.53
CA PRO A 26 -5.30 -29.06 7.84
C PRO A 26 -5.87 -27.78 8.46
N ASP A 27 -5.58 -27.55 9.74
CA ASP A 27 -6.07 -26.40 10.50
C ASP A 27 -5.06 -25.24 10.55
N LYS A 28 -4.03 -25.27 9.71
CA LYS A 28 -3.06 -24.17 9.61
C LYS A 28 -3.70 -22.84 9.23
N VAL A 29 -3.17 -21.74 9.74
CA VAL A 29 -3.67 -20.39 9.45
C VAL A 29 -2.54 -19.53 8.89
N ASP A 30 -2.74 -18.95 7.70
CA ASP A 30 -1.80 -18.03 7.07
C ASP A 30 -2.23 -16.57 7.28
N LEU A 31 -1.50 -15.85 8.13
CA LEU A 31 -1.67 -14.41 8.39
C LEU A 31 -0.48 -13.60 7.85
N THR A 32 0.32 -14.17 6.94
CA THR A 32 1.55 -13.55 6.43
C THR A 32 1.30 -12.65 5.23
N LEU A 33 0.45 -13.09 4.29
CA LEU A 33 0.22 -12.40 3.01
C LEU A 33 -0.68 -11.18 3.17
N GLY A 34 -0.31 -10.07 2.55
CA GLY A 34 -1.13 -8.85 2.46
C GLY A 34 -2.19 -8.95 1.35
N VAL A 35 -3.07 -9.95 1.46
CA VAL A 35 -4.18 -10.22 0.54
C VAL A 35 -5.48 -10.33 1.33
N TYR A 36 -6.55 -9.75 0.82
CA TYR A 36 -7.88 -9.94 1.41
C TYR A 36 -8.35 -11.38 1.19
N MET A 37 -8.89 -11.99 2.23
CA MET A 37 -9.53 -13.30 2.20
C MET A 37 -10.98 -13.15 2.69
N ASP A 38 -11.92 -13.83 2.05
CA ASP A 38 -13.32 -13.90 2.48
C ASP A 38 -13.53 -14.92 3.60
N GLU A 39 -14.78 -15.15 4.01
CA GLU A 39 -15.13 -16.13 5.05
C GLU A 39 -14.74 -17.58 4.70
N THR A 40 -14.58 -17.88 3.42
CA THR A 40 -14.16 -19.20 2.94
C THR A 40 -12.64 -19.37 2.86
N GLY A 41 -11.88 -18.29 3.14
CA GLY A 41 -10.43 -18.25 3.00
C GLY A 41 -9.95 -18.08 1.55
N LEU A 42 -10.82 -17.65 0.64
CA LEU A 42 -10.47 -17.33 -0.74
C LEU A 42 -10.30 -15.81 -0.93
N CYS A 43 -9.43 -15.43 -1.85
CA CYS A 43 -9.38 -14.07 -2.37
C CYS A 43 -10.40 -13.94 -3.50
N PRO A 44 -11.58 -13.32 -3.28
CA PRO A 44 -12.62 -13.27 -4.28
C PRO A 44 -12.25 -12.34 -5.44
N VAL A 45 -12.78 -12.64 -6.63
CA VAL A 45 -12.80 -11.67 -7.73
C VAL A 45 -14.08 -10.84 -7.58
N PHE A 46 -13.96 -9.52 -7.54
CA PHE A 46 -15.11 -8.62 -7.42
C PHE A 46 -16.08 -8.83 -8.58
N GLU A 47 -17.38 -8.81 -8.32
CA GLU A 47 -18.39 -8.99 -9.38
C GLU A 47 -18.32 -7.87 -10.42
N SER A 48 -18.06 -6.64 -10.00
CA SER A 48 -17.78 -5.50 -10.88
C SER A 48 -16.61 -5.77 -11.83
N VAL A 49 -15.54 -6.41 -11.34
CA VAL A 49 -14.38 -6.82 -12.15
C VAL A 49 -14.73 -7.98 -13.09
N GLN A 50 -15.51 -8.97 -12.61
CA GLN A 50 -15.97 -10.07 -13.44
C GLN A 50 -16.84 -9.57 -14.60
N GLN A 51 -17.74 -8.60 -14.32
CA GLN A 51 -18.55 -7.99 -15.36
C GLN A 51 -17.69 -7.20 -16.35
N ALA A 52 -16.76 -6.37 -15.87
CA ALA A 52 -15.81 -5.67 -16.74
C ALA A 52 -15.01 -6.64 -17.63
N GLN A 53 -14.65 -7.81 -17.11
CA GLN A 53 -13.95 -8.85 -17.87
C GLN A 53 -14.82 -9.46 -18.97
N ARG A 54 -16.08 -9.77 -18.69
CA ARG A 54 -17.03 -10.27 -19.70
C ARG A 54 -17.19 -9.27 -20.86
N GLU A 55 -17.34 -7.99 -20.54
CA GLU A 55 -17.45 -6.92 -21.53
C GLU A 55 -16.15 -6.75 -22.31
N LEU A 56 -14.99 -6.75 -21.64
CA LEU A 56 -13.69 -6.62 -22.31
C LEU A 56 -13.47 -7.75 -23.33
N VAL A 57 -13.78 -9.00 -22.96
CA VAL A 57 -13.67 -10.14 -23.87
C VAL A 57 -14.54 -9.98 -25.12
N SER A 58 -15.73 -9.39 -24.97
CA SER A 58 -16.64 -9.10 -26.12
C SER A 58 -16.13 -7.98 -27.02
N ASP A 59 -15.56 -6.92 -26.41
CA ASP A 59 -15.26 -5.67 -27.12
C ASP A 59 -13.85 -5.62 -27.70
N GLU A 60 -12.89 -6.32 -27.06
CA GLU A 60 -11.48 -6.24 -27.44
C GLU A 60 -11.22 -6.82 -28.84
N LYS A 61 -10.74 -5.99 -29.74
CA LYS A 61 -10.48 -6.35 -31.15
C LYS A 61 -9.00 -6.52 -31.48
N THR A 62 -8.09 -6.16 -30.55
CA THR A 62 -6.66 -6.15 -30.84
C THR A 62 -5.83 -6.42 -29.60
N LYS A 63 -4.65 -7.01 -29.78
CA LYS A 63 -3.61 -7.20 -28.76
C LYS A 63 -2.36 -6.39 -29.07
N VAL A 64 -2.50 -5.30 -29.80
CA VAL A 64 -1.39 -4.37 -30.07
C VAL A 64 -0.90 -3.77 -28.74
N TYR A 65 0.38 -3.42 -28.69
CA TYR A 65 0.98 -2.80 -27.50
C TYR A 65 0.21 -1.57 -27.03
N MET A 66 0.03 -1.46 -25.74
CA MET A 66 -0.50 -0.25 -25.11
C MET A 66 0.49 0.92 -25.27
N PRO A 67 0.02 2.17 -25.30
CA PRO A 67 0.93 3.33 -25.25
C PRO A 67 1.84 3.26 -24.01
N PRO A 68 3.09 3.74 -24.09
CA PRO A 68 4.02 3.71 -22.96
C PRO A 68 3.51 4.44 -21.70
N ILE A 69 2.65 5.45 -21.88
CA ILE A 69 2.00 6.18 -20.77
C ILE A 69 0.92 5.33 -20.09
N GLY A 70 0.28 4.41 -20.83
CA GLY A 70 -0.77 3.53 -20.31
C GLY A 70 -2.16 3.79 -20.89
N ASP A 71 -3.18 3.16 -20.28
CA ASP A 71 -4.59 3.28 -20.65
C ASP A 71 -5.19 4.59 -20.13
N ALA A 72 -5.82 5.34 -21.05
CA ALA A 72 -6.35 6.67 -20.72
C ALA A 72 -7.54 6.61 -19.74
N ALA A 73 -8.43 5.63 -19.86
CA ALA A 73 -9.59 5.49 -18.98
C ALA A 73 -9.14 5.11 -17.56
N TYR A 74 -8.17 4.19 -17.45
CA TYR A 74 -7.58 3.81 -16.17
C TYR A 74 -6.90 5.01 -15.50
N LEU A 75 -6.02 5.73 -16.21
CA LEU A 75 -5.29 6.87 -15.66
C LEU A 75 -6.21 8.00 -15.25
N SER A 76 -7.25 8.30 -16.03
CA SER A 76 -8.27 9.29 -15.66
C SER A 76 -9.02 8.86 -14.41
N GLY A 77 -9.50 7.60 -14.36
CA GLY A 77 -10.24 7.07 -13.22
C GLY A 77 -9.43 7.06 -11.92
N ILE A 78 -8.17 6.62 -11.98
CA ILE A 78 -7.26 6.60 -10.81
C ILE A 78 -6.94 8.03 -10.36
N ARG A 79 -6.69 8.95 -11.28
CA ARG A 79 -6.43 10.36 -10.94
C ARG A 79 -7.62 10.97 -10.20
N SER A 80 -8.82 10.83 -10.74
CA SER A 80 -10.06 11.31 -10.09
C SER A 80 -10.31 10.65 -8.73
N LEU A 81 -10.02 9.35 -8.60
CA LEU A 81 -10.18 8.62 -7.33
C LEU A 81 -9.24 9.15 -6.24
N VAL A 82 -7.99 9.42 -6.58
CA VAL A 82 -6.95 9.86 -5.64
C VAL A 82 -7.11 11.33 -5.28
N LEU A 83 -7.27 12.20 -6.27
CA LEU A 83 -7.32 13.64 -6.05
C LEU A 83 -8.69 14.10 -5.52
N GLY A 84 -9.77 13.50 -6.00
CA GLY A 84 -11.11 14.08 -5.88
C GLY A 84 -11.31 15.28 -6.81
N ALA A 85 -12.58 15.67 -7.04
CA ALA A 85 -12.95 16.66 -8.03
C ALA A 85 -12.32 18.05 -7.80
N ASP A 86 -12.25 18.47 -6.54
CA ASP A 86 -11.77 19.82 -6.19
C ASP A 86 -10.28 20.00 -6.48
N LEU A 87 -9.44 19.05 -6.03
CA LEU A 87 -8.00 19.11 -6.26
C LEU A 87 -7.65 18.81 -7.73
N GLU A 88 -8.40 17.93 -8.39
CA GLU A 88 -8.21 17.68 -9.81
C GLU A 88 -8.46 18.95 -10.63
N SER A 89 -9.54 19.71 -10.32
CA SER A 89 -9.82 21.00 -10.92
C SER A 89 -8.78 22.06 -10.60
N ARG A 90 -8.33 22.13 -9.34
CA ARG A 90 -7.35 23.11 -8.86
C ARG A 90 -5.98 22.93 -9.52
N PHE A 91 -5.52 21.69 -9.67
CA PHE A 91 -4.20 21.43 -10.24
C PHE A 91 -4.20 21.44 -11.78
N GLY A 92 -5.30 21.07 -12.43
CA GLY A 92 -5.40 21.10 -13.89
C GLY A 92 -4.29 20.35 -14.60
N ASN A 93 -3.55 21.04 -15.46
CA ASN A 93 -2.44 20.46 -16.24
C ASN A 93 -1.16 20.17 -15.42
N ARG A 94 -1.09 20.64 -14.17
CA ARG A 94 0.02 20.31 -13.27
C ARG A 94 0.02 18.86 -12.80
N VAL A 95 -1.05 18.10 -13.10
CA VAL A 95 -1.15 16.67 -12.74
C VAL A 95 -0.95 15.81 -13.98
N THR A 96 -0.03 14.89 -13.87
CA THR A 96 0.17 13.83 -14.87
C THR A 96 0.23 12.46 -14.21
N ALA A 97 -0.10 11.42 -14.97
CA ALA A 97 -0.08 10.04 -14.48
C ALA A 97 0.51 9.10 -15.53
N VAL A 98 1.25 8.09 -15.08
CA VAL A 98 1.82 7.05 -15.92
C VAL A 98 1.46 5.69 -15.35
N GLN A 99 0.88 4.81 -16.15
CA GLN A 99 0.54 3.44 -15.76
C GLN A 99 1.80 2.60 -15.51
N THR A 100 1.72 1.73 -14.51
CA THR A 100 2.87 0.92 -14.06
C THR A 100 2.45 -0.52 -13.77
N PRO A 101 3.41 -1.47 -13.74
CA PRO A 101 3.18 -2.82 -13.27
C PRO A 101 2.91 -2.88 -11.76
N GLY A 102 1.72 -2.42 -11.33
CA GLY A 102 1.32 -2.32 -9.92
C GLY A 102 2.07 -1.23 -9.16
N GLY A 103 1.83 -1.17 -7.83
CA GLY A 103 2.46 -0.19 -6.94
C GLY A 103 4.00 -0.27 -6.92
N CYS A 104 4.58 -1.46 -7.04
CA CYS A 104 6.04 -1.62 -7.16
C CYS A 104 6.60 -0.84 -8.36
N GLY A 105 5.94 -0.94 -9.52
CA GLY A 105 6.30 -0.16 -10.69
C GLY A 105 6.13 1.34 -10.48
N ALA A 106 5.10 1.75 -9.72
CA ALA A 106 4.85 3.15 -9.40
C ALA A 106 5.95 3.74 -8.51
N VAL A 107 6.31 3.06 -7.42
CA VAL A 107 7.43 3.44 -6.54
C VAL A 107 8.73 3.49 -7.33
N ARG A 108 8.99 2.48 -8.18
CA ARG A 108 10.20 2.44 -9.02
C ARG A 108 10.26 3.61 -10.00
N LEU A 109 9.19 3.90 -10.73
CA LEU A 109 9.18 5.01 -11.68
C LEU A 109 9.30 6.38 -10.98
N GLY A 110 8.64 6.55 -9.83
CA GLY A 110 8.84 7.73 -8.98
C GLY A 110 10.31 7.92 -8.62
N ALA A 111 10.98 6.85 -8.20
CA ALA A 111 12.41 6.86 -7.87
C ALA A 111 13.31 7.18 -9.07
N GLU A 112 13.00 6.66 -10.27
CA GLU A 112 13.72 6.99 -11.52
C GLU A 112 13.63 8.48 -11.85
N VAL A 113 12.44 9.08 -11.71
CA VAL A 113 12.24 10.52 -11.95
C VAL A 113 12.96 11.36 -10.88
N LEU A 114 12.89 10.95 -9.62
CA LEU A 114 13.65 11.60 -8.53
C LEU A 114 15.16 11.59 -8.80
N HIS A 115 15.70 10.42 -9.14
CA HIS A 115 17.12 10.29 -9.45
C HIS A 115 17.54 11.14 -10.67
N ALA A 116 16.67 11.22 -11.69
CA ALA A 116 16.95 12.06 -12.85
C ALA A 116 16.92 13.56 -12.53
N ALA A 117 16.04 13.98 -11.62
CA ALA A 117 15.91 15.38 -11.19
C ALA A 117 17.00 15.78 -10.18
N ALA A 118 17.32 14.92 -9.23
CA ALA A 118 18.26 15.20 -8.13
C ALA A 118 19.05 13.92 -7.77
N PRO A 119 20.14 13.60 -8.52
CA PRO A 119 20.99 12.46 -8.21
C PRO A 119 21.57 12.56 -6.80
N GLY A 120 21.45 11.48 -6.02
CA GLY A 120 21.97 11.43 -4.65
C GLY A 120 21.06 12.04 -3.58
N THR A 121 19.85 12.45 -3.94
CA THR A 121 18.82 12.87 -2.98
C THR A 121 18.60 11.81 -1.88
N THR A 122 18.40 12.27 -0.65
CA THR A 122 18.05 11.42 0.49
C THR A 122 16.54 11.20 0.52
N VAL A 123 16.14 9.95 0.71
CA VAL A 123 14.74 9.57 0.97
C VAL A 123 14.59 9.15 2.42
N TRP A 124 13.76 9.87 3.15
CA TRP A 124 13.38 9.55 4.51
C TRP A 124 12.22 8.56 4.49
N ILE A 125 12.39 7.43 5.15
CA ILE A 125 11.42 6.34 5.20
C ILE A 125 11.02 6.04 6.65
N SER A 126 9.77 5.61 6.87
CA SER A 126 9.31 5.21 8.21
C SER A 126 10.06 3.99 8.73
N ASP A 127 10.30 3.96 10.05
CA ASP A 127 10.78 2.78 10.74
C ASP A 127 9.66 2.26 11.67
N PRO A 128 9.08 1.08 11.34
CA PRO A 128 9.28 0.24 10.15
C PRO A 128 8.59 0.79 8.90
N THR A 129 8.96 0.24 7.74
CA THR A 129 8.30 0.48 6.44
C THR A 129 8.07 -0.84 5.69
N TRP A 130 7.36 -0.78 4.55
CA TRP A 130 7.27 -1.95 3.67
C TRP A 130 8.67 -2.37 3.18
N PRO A 131 9.11 -3.63 3.41
CA PRO A 131 10.50 -4.04 3.20
C PRO A 131 11.02 -3.86 1.77
N VAL A 132 10.12 -3.69 0.78
CA VAL A 132 10.49 -3.59 -0.62
C VAL A 132 10.78 -2.14 -1.05
N HIS A 133 10.48 -1.11 -0.23
CA HIS A 133 10.79 0.29 -0.54
C HIS A 133 12.26 0.50 -0.82
N ILE A 134 13.13 0.08 0.11
CA ILE A 134 14.59 0.26 -0.03
C ILE A 134 15.14 -0.44 -1.27
N PRO A 135 14.89 -1.73 -1.54
CA PRO A 135 15.41 -2.37 -2.74
C PRO A 135 14.87 -1.79 -4.04
N LEU A 136 13.60 -1.34 -4.09
CA LEU A 136 13.03 -0.70 -5.28
C LEU A 136 13.70 0.63 -5.61
N MET A 137 13.88 1.48 -4.61
CA MET A 137 14.40 2.84 -4.79
C MET A 137 15.93 2.87 -4.74
N GLY A 138 16.55 2.04 -3.90
CA GLY A 138 18.01 1.95 -3.77
C GLY A 138 18.69 1.40 -5.01
N SER A 139 18.03 0.53 -5.77
CA SER A 139 18.54 0.06 -7.06
C SER A 139 18.67 1.15 -8.14
N VAL A 140 18.09 2.33 -7.90
CA VAL A 140 18.25 3.53 -8.76
C VAL A 140 19.38 4.44 -8.26
N GLY A 141 19.92 4.19 -7.06
CA GLY A 141 21.01 4.97 -6.49
C GLY A 141 20.58 6.07 -5.52
N LEU A 142 19.32 6.04 -5.04
CA LEU A 142 18.87 6.95 -3.98
C LEU A 142 19.46 6.55 -2.62
N GLN A 143 19.68 7.55 -1.75
CA GLN A 143 20.16 7.38 -0.39
C GLN A 143 19.00 7.31 0.57
N PHE A 144 19.17 6.67 1.75
CA PHE A 144 18.09 6.50 2.72
C PHE A 144 18.50 6.98 4.11
N ARG A 145 17.54 7.60 4.78
CA ARG A 145 17.49 7.79 6.23
C ARG A 145 16.15 7.30 6.75
N THR A 146 16.08 6.94 8.02
CA THR A 146 14.84 6.53 8.67
C THR A 146 14.32 7.64 9.58
N TYR A 147 13.01 7.75 9.70
CA TYR A 147 12.36 8.48 10.78
C TYR A 147 11.57 7.50 11.65
N ARG A 148 11.55 7.74 12.96
CA ARG A 148 10.77 6.96 13.91
C ARG A 148 9.30 7.08 13.58
N TYR A 149 8.60 5.96 13.53
CA TYR A 149 7.20 5.93 13.18
C TYR A 149 6.36 5.14 14.18
N TYR A 150 6.66 3.86 14.38
CA TYR A 150 5.92 3.01 15.29
C TYR A 150 6.69 2.81 16.60
N SER A 151 6.02 3.10 17.72
CA SER A 151 6.57 2.86 19.06
C SER A 151 5.92 1.61 19.68
N PRO A 152 6.70 0.56 20.01
CA PRO A 152 6.19 -0.58 20.76
C PRO A 152 5.64 -0.21 22.15
N GLN A 153 6.15 0.87 22.76
CA GLN A 153 5.72 1.36 24.06
C GLN A 153 4.34 2.03 23.98
N LEU A 154 4.12 2.85 22.95
CA LEU A 154 2.84 3.50 22.68
C LEU A 154 1.84 2.55 22.00
N LYS A 155 2.33 1.43 21.45
CA LYS A 155 1.57 0.52 20.58
C LYS A 155 0.85 1.29 19.47
N GLY A 156 1.59 2.13 18.76
CA GLY A 156 1.05 3.03 17.75
C GLY A 156 2.08 3.99 17.18
N LEU A 157 1.60 4.98 16.43
CA LEU A 157 2.43 6.04 15.86
C LEU A 157 3.06 6.89 16.95
N ASP A 158 4.39 7.08 16.88
CA ASP A 158 5.14 8.07 17.68
C ASP A 158 5.31 9.34 16.84
N PHE A 159 4.25 10.14 16.79
CA PHE A 159 4.20 11.29 15.92
C PHE A 159 5.20 12.39 16.31
N ASP A 160 5.43 12.60 17.59
CA ASP A 160 6.39 13.61 18.07
C ASP A 160 7.82 13.23 17.67
N ALA A 161 8.17 11.94 17.80
CA ALA A 161 9.46 11.44 17.36
C ALA A 161 9.60 11.50 15.82
N MET A 162 8.54 11.22 15.07
CA MET A 162 8.51 11.37 13.60
C MET A 162 8.81 12.81 13.19
N LEU A 163 8.15 13.80 13.78
CA LEU A 163 8.39 15.21 13.47
C LEU A 163 9.82 15.63 13.81
N ALA A 164 10.30 15.26 15.01
CA ALA A 164 11.66 15.58 15.46
C ALA A 164 12.74 15.03 14.51
N ASP A 165 12.56 13.80 13.98
CA ASP A 165 13.50 13.23 13.02
C ASP A 165 13.41 13.95 11.65
N LEU A 166 12.20 14.30 11.19
CA LEU A 166 12.00 14.99 9.91
C LEU A 166 12.45 16.46 9.95
N GLU A 167 12.54 17.08 11.12
CA GLU A 167 13.17 18.39 11.31
C GLU A 167 14.66 18.37 10.95
N GLU A 168 15.33 17.22 10.96
CA GLU A 168 16.73 17.08 10.54
C GLU A 168 16.89 16.96 9.02
N ALA A 169 15.79 16.79 8.27
CA ALA A 169 15.83 16.65 6.82
C ALA A 169 16.26 17.95 6.13
N ALA A 170 17.11 17.82 5.11
CA ALA A 170 17.58 18.96 4.34
C ALA A 170 16.53 19.39 3.29
N PRO A 171 16.46 20.70 2.93
CA PRO A 171 15.63 21.13 1.82
C PRO A 171 15.90 20.33 0.54
N GLY A 172 14.84 19.84 -0.10
CA GLY A 172 14.92 18.97 -1.27
C GLY A 172 15.03 17.47 -0.96
N ASP A 173 15.18 17.08 0.31
CA ASP A 173 15.02 15.67 0.69
C ASP A 173 13.60 15.19 0.42
N VAL A 174 13.46 13.89 0.19
CA VAL A 174 12.17 13.25 -0.07
C VAL A 174 11.66 12.57 1.21
N VAL A 175 10.39 12.72 1.52
CA VAL A 175 9.74 11.98 2.61
C VAL A 175 8.76 10.97 2.01
N LEU A 176 9.09 9.68 2.15
CA LEU A 176 8.20 8.60 1.75
C LEU A 176 7.20 8.32 2.88
N LEU A 177 5.91 8.49 2.56
CA LEU A 177 4.79 8.30 3.47
C LEU A 177 3.85 7.22 2.94
N HIS A 178 3.18 6.52 3.83
CA HIS A 178 2.02 5.70 3.46
C HIS A 178 0.77 6.58 3.56
N GLY A 179 -0.02 6.67 2.49
CA GLY A 179 -1.16 7.57 2.44
C GLY A 179 -2.34 7.14 3.33
N CYS A 180 -2.45 5.85 3.62
CA CYS A 180 -3.37 5.24 4.59
C CYS A 180 -2.96 3.79 4.86
N CYS A 181 -3.50 3.19 5.92
CA CYS A 181 -3.33 1.78 6.27
C CYS A 181 -1.86 1.36 6.27
N HIS A 182 -1.05 2.06 7.05
CA HIS A 182 0.41 1.92 7.07
C HIS A 182 0.87 0.46 7.11
N ASN A 183 1.66 0.05 6.15
CA ASN A 183 2.27 -1.28 6.12
C ASN A 183 3.71 -1.21 6.67
N PRO A 184 4.01 -1.79 7.84
CA PRO A 184 3.33 -2.96 8.41
C PRO A 184 2.44 -2.71 9.63
N SER A 185 2.36 -1.49 10.18
CA SER A 185 1.82 -1.27 11.53
C SER A 185 0.28 -1.09 11.61
N GLY A 186 -0.37 -0.67 10.52
CA GLY A 186 -1.77 -0.25 10.56
C GLY A 186 -2.02 1.08 11.27
N ALA A 187 -0.99 1.67 11.90
CA ALA A 187 -1.12 2.95 12.61
C ALA A 187 -0.98 4.11 11.62
N ASP A 188 -1.99 4.94 11.52
CA ASP A 188 -2.02 6.11 10.64
C ASP A 188 -2.07 7.42 11.45
N PRO A 189 -1.55 8.53 10.90
CA PRO A 189 -1.70 9.84 11.50
C PRO A 189 -3.18 10.27 11.53
N SER A 190 -3.60 10.97 12.58
CA SER A 190 -4.90 11.63 12.64
C SER A 190 -4.99 12.80 11.65
N ALA A 191 -6.20 13.31 11.39
CA ALA A 191 -6.39 14.46 10.50
C ALA A 191 -5.57 15.69 10.94
N GLN A 192 -5.46 15.93 12.26
CA GLN A 192 -4.64 17.01 12.80
C GLN A 192 -3.14 16.76 12.57
N GLN A 193 -2.67 15.52 12.75
CA GLN A 193 -1.28 15.15 12.51
C GLN A 193 -0.90 15.24 11.03
N TRP A 194 -1.82 14.88 10.12
CA TRP A 194 -1.62 15.10 8.68
C TRP A 194 -1.44 16.57 8.33
N GLN A 195 -2.20 17.46 8.98
CA GLN A 195 -2.05 18.89 8.77
C GLN A 195 -0.69 19.40 9.30
N GLN A 196 -0.28 19.00 10.52
CA GLN A 196 1.02 19.37 11.08
C GLN A 196 2.18 18.84 10.21
N LEU A 197 2.04 17.62 9.68
CA LEU A 197 3.03 17.08 8.75
C LEU A 197 3.09 17.88 7.45
N ALA A 198 1.96 18.30 6.91
CA ALA A 198 1.92 19.15 5.72
C ALA A 198 2.61 20.50 5.95
N GLU A 199 2.41 21.11 7.12
CA GLU A 199 3.09 22.35 7.54
C GLU A 199 4.61 22.15 7.60
N LEU A 200 5.08 21.07 8.24
CA LEU A 200 6.50 20.73 8.30
C LEU A 200 7.13 20.52 6.91
N LEU A 201 6.44 19.78 6.03
CA LEU A 201 6.90 19.52 4.65
C LEU A 201 7.12 20.83 3.88
N VAL A 202 6.21 21.80 4.04
CA VAL A 202 6.31 23.11 3.42
C VAL A 202 7.45 23.93 4.04
N GLU A 203 7.50 24.03 5.37
CA GLU A 203 8.51 24.80 6.11
C GLU A 203 9.92 24.32 5.80
N ARG A 204 10.12 23.00 5.77
CA ARG A 204 11.41 22.37 5.51
C ARG A 204 11.72 22.19 4.01
N GLN A 205 10.79 22.59 3.11
CA GLN A 205 10.93 22.40 1.66
C GLN A 205 11.20 20.94 1.27
N LEU A 206 10.47 19.99 1.87
CA LEU A 206 10.62 18.57 1.61
C LEU A 206 9.63 18.13 0.53
N LEU A 207 10.06 17.17 -0.30
CA LEU A 207 9.20 16.59 -1.35
C LEU A 207 8.48 15.35 -0.82
N PRO A 208 7.15 15.35 -0.68
CA PRO A 208 6.43 14.15 -0.32
C PRO A 208 6.36 13.16 -1.50
N MET A 209 6.66 11.90 -1.20
CA MET A 209 6.36 10.73 -2.02
C MET A 209 5.41 9.82 -1.25
N ILE A 210 4.22 9.56 -1.79
CA ILE A 210 3.19 8.81 -1.08
C ILE A 210 3.01 7.43 -1.70
N ASP A 211 3.16 6.36 -0.90
CA ASP A 211 2.68 5.03 -1.27
C ASP A 211 1.19 4.92 -0.88
N PHE A 212 0.33 4.80 -1.89
CA PHE A 212 -1.12 4.81 -1.73
C PHE A 212 -1.75 3.53 -2.29
N ALA A 213 -1.55 2.44 -1.57
CA ALA A 213 -1.92 1.10 -2.02
C ALA A 213 -3.24 0.57 -1.43
N TYR A 214 -3.83 1.25 -0.43
CA TYR A 214 -4.91 0.69 0.40
C TYR A 214 -6.17 1.57 0.47
N GLN A 215 -6.33 2.57 -0.40
CA GLN A 215 -7.50 3.45 -0.41
C GLN A 215 -8.81 2.66 -0.44
N GLY A 216 -9.71 2.92 0.51
CA GLY A 216 -10.98 2.23 0.68
C GLY A 216 -10.92 1.00 1.60
N MET A 217 -9.78 0.68 2.21
CA MET A 217 -9.63 -0.49 3.07
C MET A 217 -9.45 -0.16 4.56
N GLY A 218 -9.35 1.12 4.91
CA GLY A 218 -9.26 1.60 6.30
C GLY A 218 -10.61 2.03 6.85
N ALA A 219 -11.05 3.22 6.46
CA ALA A 219 -12.31 3.82 6.90
C ALA A 219 -13.29 4.06 5.73
N GLY A 220 -12.82 4.12 4.50
CA GLY A 220 -13.60 4.37 3.30
C GLY A 220 -12.78 5.05 2.21
N LEU A 221 -13.33 5.13 0.99
CA LEU A 221 -12.60 5.70 -0.16
C LEU A 221 -12.22 7.17 0.04
N GLU A 222 -13.13 7.96 0.58
CA GLU A 222 -12.92 9.39 0.81
C GLU A 222 -12.12 9.65 2.07
N GLU A 223 -12.43 8.93 3.15
CA GLU A 223 -11.77 9.01 4.46
C GLU A 223 -10.28 8.68 4.34
N ASP A 224 -9.95 7.60 3.65
CA ASP A 224 -8.57 7.13 3.46
C ASP A 224 -7.74 8.09 2.60
N ALA A 225 -8.37 8.92 1.78
CA ALA A 225 -7.70 9.93 0.96
C ALA A 225 -7.50 11.29 1.67
N GLN A 226 -8.14 11.54 2.80
CA GLN A 226 -8.13 12.85 3.47
C GLN A 226 -6.71 13.30 3.84
N GLY A 227 -5.91 12.42 4.43
CA GLY A 227 -4.53 12.73 4.81
C GLY A 227 -3.66 13.11 3.61
N LEU A 228 -3.70 12.31 2.56
CA LEU A 228 -3.02 12.59 1.30
C LEU A 228 -3.47 13.93 0.72
N ARG A 229 -4.78 14.17 0.64
CA ARG A 229 -5.35 15.40 0.08
C ARG A 229 -5.01 16.65 0.90
N SER A 230 -4.85 16.52 2.22
CA SER A 230 -4.36 17.60 3.08
C SER A 230 -2.95 18.04 2.69
N ILE A 231 -2.03 17.08 2.49
CA ILE A 231 -0.67 17.38 1.98
C ILE A 231 -0.73 17.99 0.59
N MET A 232 -1.49 17.37 -0.34
CA MET A 232 -1.63 17.88 -1.72
C MET A 232 -2.10 19.33 -1.76
N GLY A 233 -2.99 19.73 -0.87
CA GLY A 233 -3.47 21.11 -0.77
C GLY A 233 -2.41 22.14 -0.34
N SER A 234 -1.32 21.68 0.24
CA SER A 234 -0.31 22.52 0.90
C SER A 234 1.02 22.59 0.15
N VAL A 235 1.47 21.48 -0.44
CA VAL A 235 2.80 21.41 -1.09
C VAL A 235 2.75 21.78 -2.57
N PRO A 236 3.86 22.34 -3.14
CA PRO A 236 3.91 22.71 -4.55
C PRO A 236 4.08 21.51 -5.49
N GLU A 237 4.76 20.46 -5.06
CA GLU A 237 5.10 19.28 -5.85
C GLU A 237 4.94 18.00 -5.04
N MET A 238 4.59 16.88 -5.70
CA MET A 238 4.38 15.61 -5.03
C MET A 238 4.47 14.44 -6.02
N ILE A 239 4.86 13.26 -5.50
CA ILE A 239 4.78 11.98 -6.21
C ILE A 239 3.85 11.05 -5.44
N ILE A 240 2.94 10.38 -6.15
CA ILE A 240 2.01 9.42 -5.55
C ILE A 240 2.11 8.10 -6.30
N ALA A 241 2.48 7.04 -5.60
CA ALA A 241 2.52 5.67 -6.13
C ALA A 241 1.21 4.97 -5.76
N VAL A 242 0.40 4.63 -6.78
CA VAL A 242 -0.93 4.04 -6.60
C VAL A 242 -0.93 2.58 -7.03
N SER A 243 -1.68 1.74 -6.31
CA SER A 243 -1.88 0.34 -6.65
C SER A 243 -3.35 -0.02 -6.69
N SER A 244 -3.79 -0.69 -7.76
CA SER A 244 -5.13 -1.29 -7.86
C SER A 244 -5.15 -2.75 -7.37
N SER A 245 -4.07 -3.22 -6.73
CA SER A 245 -3.98 -4.61 -6.28
C SER A 245 -5.00 -4.94 -5.19
N LYS A 246 -5.25 -4.01 -4.24
CA LYS A 246 -6.10 -4.27 -3.09
C LYS A 246 -7.52 -3.76 -3.31
N ASN A 247 -7.68 -2.49 -3.57
CA ASN A 247 -9.01 -1.86 -3.67
C ASN A 247 -9.84 -2.25 -4.90
N ILE A 248 -9.21 -2.80 -5.95
CA ILE A 248 -9.92 -3.39 -7.10
C ILE A 248 -9.74 -4.93 -7.15
N GLY A 249 -8.99 -5.49 -6.19
CA GLY A 249 -8.75 -6.96 -6.12
C GLY A 249 -7.86 -7.52 -7.23
N LEU A 250 -7.10 -6.68 -7.94
CA LEU A 250 -6.30 -7.05 -9.12
C LEU A 250 -4.84 -7.42 -8.77
N TYR A 251 -4.65 -8.23 -7.73
CA TYR A 251 -3.33 -8.57 -7.19
C TYR A 251 -2.34 -9.10 -8.22
N ARG A 252 -2.76 -10.04 -9.07
CA ARG A 252 -1.91 -10.69 -10.08
C ARG A 252 -1.90 -9.99 -11.44
N GLU A 253 -2.84 -9.07 -11.68
CA GLU A 253 -2.96 -8.35 -12.95
C GLU A 253 -1.95 -7.21 -13.09
N ARG A 254 -1.30 -6.83 -12.00
CA ARG A 254 -0.23 -5.82 -11.96
C ARG A 254 -0.67 -4.47 -12.51
N ALA A 255 -1.82 -3.95 -12.08
CA ALA A 255 -2.29 -2.60 -12.37
C ALA A 255 -1.89 -1.62 -11.27
N GLY A 256 -1.30 -0.49 -11.65
CA GLY A 256 -0.91 0.62 -10.80
C GLY A 256 -0.60 1.85 -11.64
N ALA A 257 -0.37 2.98 -10.97
CA ALA A 257 0.01 4.22 -11.61
C ALA A 257 0.90 5.06 -10.70
N VAL A 258 1.84 5.79 -11.28
CA VAL A 258 2.49 6.90 -10.59
C VAL A 258 1.83 8.20 -11.05
N ILE A 259 1.43 9.03 -10.08
CA ILE A 259 0.88 10.37 -10.31
C ILE A 259 1.93 11.38 -9.88
N PHE A 260 2.16 12.38 -10.71
CA PHE A 260 3.04 13.49 -10.42
C PHE A 260 2.24 14.78 -10.36
N ILE A 261 2.50 15.59 -9.36
CA ILE A 261 2.03 16.97 -9.26
C ILE A 261 3.27 17.86 -9.41
N GLY A 262 3.32 18.63 -10.50
CA GLY A 262 4.41 19.56 -10.78
C GLY A 262 4.18 20.93 -10.18
N GLY A 263 5.24 21.69 -10.00
CA GLY A 263 5.19 23.09 -9.61
C GLY A 263 4.45 23.97 -10.63
N ASP A 264 4.54 23.57 -11.91
CA ASP A 264 3.83 24.16 -13.06
C ASP A 264 3.55 23.08 -14.13
N ASP A 265 2.88 23.46 -15.21
CA ASP A 265 2.51 22.57 -16.33
C ASP A 265 3.76 21.97 -17.00
N ARG A 266 4.83 22.74 -17.14
CA ARG A 266 6.10 22.31 -17.75
C ARG A 266 6.79 21.23 -16.87
N ALA A 267 6.80 21.42 -15.56
CA ALA A 267 7.35 20.43 -14.62
C ALA A 267 6.57 19.12 -14.69
N ALA A 268 5.24 19.17 -14.74
CA ALA A 268 4.39 18.01 -14.90
C ALA A 268 4.67 17.25 -16.21
N GLU A 269 4.79 17.97 -17.34
CA GLU A 269 5.15 17.39 -18.65
C GLU A 269 6.54 16.75 -18.62
N ALA A 270 7.52 17.40 -18.00
CA ALA A 270 8.87 16.88 -17.87
C ALA A 270 8.89 15.59 -17.03
N MET A 271 8.18 15.54 -15.89
CA MET A 271 8.08 14.34 -15.05
C MET A 271 7.43 13.19 -15.80
N ALA A 272 6.34 13.42 -16.55
CA ALA A 272 5.71 12.40 -17.40
C ALA A 272 6.67 11.87 -18.46
N SER A 273 7.38 12.75 -19.15
CA SER A 273 8.35 12.39 -20.18
C SER A 273 9.48 11.53 -19.62
N GLN A 274 10.04 11.89 -18.47
CA GLN A 274 11.10 11.13 -17.80
C GLN A 274 10.56 9.75 -17.31
N ALA A 275 9.35 9.72 -16.75
CA ALA A 275 8.72 8.47 -16.31
C ALA A 275 8.47 7.52 -17.49
N VAL A 276 7.98 8.02 -18.63
CA VAL A 276 7.80 7.22 -19.86
C VAL A 276 9.14 6.71 -20.37
N ALA A 277 10.20 7.53 -20.37
CA ALA A 277 11.54 7.10 -20.77
C ALA A 277 12.10 6.03 -19.81
N ALA A 278 11.87 6.14 -18.51
CA ALA A 278 12.23 5.14 -17.52
C ALA A 278 11.44 3.84 -17.73
N ALA A 279 10.12 3.92 -17.95
CA ALA A 279 9.27 2.77 -18.28
C ALA A 279 9.80 1.99 -19.49
N ARG A 280 10.21 2.70 -20.55
CA ARG A 280 10.81 2.09 -21.75
C ARG A 280 12.09 1.31 -21.43
N ARG A 281 12.90 1.77 -20.48
CA ARG A 281 14.13 1.08 -20.05
C ARG A 281 13.85 -0.13 -19.14
N VAL A 282 12.81 -0.06 -18.31
CA VAL A 282 12.55 -1.05 -17.25
C VAL A 282 11.67 -2.20 -17.76
N TYR A 283 10.54 -1.90 -18.40
CA TYR A 283 9.56 -2.91 -18.85
C TYR A 283 8.94 -2.63 -20.23
N SER A 284 9.39 -1.61 -20.93
CA SER A 284 8.94 -1.17 -22.25
C SER A 284 7.53 -0.58 -22.28
N MET A 285 6.49 -1.39 -22.05
CA MET A 285 5.09 -1.00 -21.99
C MET A 285 4.44 -1.61 -20.74
N PRO A 286 3.46 -0.94 -20.11
CA PRO A 286 2.77 -1.53 -18.98
C PRO A 286 1.85 -2.69 -19.40
N PRO A 287 1.54 -3.63 -18.50
CA PRO A 287 0.58 -4.70 -18.77
C PRO A 287 -0.82 -4.13 -18.97
N ALA A 288 -1.50 -4.57 -20.04
CA ALA A 288 -2.77 -3.98 -20.47
C ALA A 288 -3.98 -4.46 -19.66
N HIS A 289 -4.09 -5.79 -19.45
CA HIS A 289 -5.36 -6.42 -19.03
C HIS A 289 -5.93 -5.83 -17.73
N GLY A 290 -5.14 -5.77 -16.67
CA GLY A 290 -5.58 -5.23 -15.39
C GLY A 290 -5.99 -3.76 -15.45
N ALA A 291 -5.28 -2.95 -16.24
CA ALA A 291 -5.61 -1.54 -16.41
C ALA A 291 -6.90 -1.36 -17.20
N LEU A 292 -7.13 -2.15 -18.25
CA LEU A 292 -8.37 -2.15 -19.03
C LEU A 292 -9.59 -2.52 -18.15
N LEU A 293 -9.43 -3.52 -17.27
CA LEU A 293 -10.48 -3.88 -16.31
C LEU A 293 -10.77 -2.75 -15.32
N ALA A 294 -9.72 -2.24 -14.68
CA ALA A 294 -9.85 -1.16 -13.71
C ALA A 294 -10.37 0.13 -14.34
N GLY A 295 -9.91 0.48 -15.55
CA GLY A 295 -10.39 1.63 -16.31
C GLY A 295 -11.89 1.51 -16.62
N ARG A 296 -12.35 0.32 -16.99
CA ARG A 296 -13.76 0.05 -17.25
C ARG A 296 -14.62 0.16 -15.98
N VAL A 297 -14.16 -0.41 -14.87
CA VAL A 297 -14.81 -0.28 -13.56
C VAL A 297 -14.92 1.18 -13.13
N LEU A 298 -13.86 1.95 -13.26
CA LEU A 298 -13.82 3.34 -12.81
C LEU A 298 -14.56 4.32 -13.71
N SER A 299 -14.70 4.01 -15.01
CA SER A 299 -15.35 4.88 -15.99
C SER A 299 -16.84 4.60 -16.23
N SER A 300 -17.33 3.37 -15.95
CA SER A 300 -18.76 3.04 -16.00
C SER A 300 -19.43 3.43 -14.68
N PRO A 301 -20.47 4.28 -14.68
CA PRO A 301 -21.21 4.63 -13.46
C PRO A 301 -21.74 3.40 -12.72
N GLU A 302 -22.28 2.43 -13.47
CA GLU A 302 -22.89 1.20 -12.92
C GLU A 302 -21.84 0.30 -12.26
N LEU A 303 -20.72 0.04 -12.97
CA LEU A 303 -19.66 -0.80 -12.45
C LEU A 303 -18.93 -0.13 -11.27
N ARG A 304 -18.77 1.20 -11.34
CA ARG A 304 -18.17 1.97 -10.24
C ARG A 304 -19.04 1.91 -8.99
N GLN A 305 -20.34 2.06 -9.12
CA GLN A 305 -21.26 1.95 -7.99
C GLN A 305 -21.23 0.54 -7.37
N ALA A 306 -21.26 -0.51 -8.19
CA ALA A 306 -21.14 -1.89 -7.72
C ALA A 306 -19.81 -2.11 -6.99
N TRP A 307 -18.70 -1.66 -7.56
CA TRP A 307 -17.37 -1.75 -6.96
C TRP A 307 -17.28 -1.01 -5.61
N VAL A 308 -17.85 0.18 -5.50
CA VAL A 308 -17.86 0.93 -4.22
C VAL A 308 -18.55 0.11 -3.13
N LEU A 309 -19.73 -0.47 -3.42
CA LEU A 309 -20.47 -1.30 -2.46
C LEU A 309 -19.70 -2.57 -2.07
N GLU A 310 -19.03 -3.21 -3.02
CA GLU A 310 -18.17 -4.38 -2.73
C GLU A 310 -17.00 -4.01 -1.81
N LEU A 311 -16.35 -2.87 -2.09
CA LEU A 311 -15.23 -2.38 -1.29
C LEU A 311 -15.65 -1.97 0.12
N GLU A 312 -16.82 -1.32 0.27
CA GLU A 312 -17.41 -0.98 1.57
C GLU A 312 -17.69 -2.24 2.41
N GLN A 313 -18.20 -3.32 1.79
CA GLN A 313 -18.39 -4.59 2.47
C GLN A 313 -17.08 -5.21 2.94
N ILE A 314 -16.03 -5.15 2.12
CA ILE A 314 -14.68 -5.61 2.47
C ILE A 314 -14.10 -4.79 3.64
N CYS A 315 -14.18 -3.47 3.56
CA CYS A 315 -13.75 -2.56 4.62
C CYS A 315 -14.48 -2.84 5.94
N GLY A 316 -15.82 -2.94 5.88
CA GLY A 316 -16.65 -3.26 7.04
C GLY A 316 -16.31 -4.63 7.66
N ARG A 317 -16.04 -5.65 6.83
CA ARG A 317 -15.62 -6.95 7.30
C ARG A 317 -14.24 -6.90 7.99
N ILE A 318 -13.26 -6.24 7.41
CA ILE A 318 -11.92 -6.11 8.02
C ILE A 318 -12.03 -5.43 9.39
N ASN A 319 -12.79 -4.33 9.48
CA ASN A 319 -12.99 -3.60 10.74
C ASN A 319 -13.75 -4.43 11.78
N GLY A 320 -14.75 -5.23 11.35
CA GLY A 320 -15.46 -6.17 12.21
C GLY A 320 -14.55 -7.27 12.77
N LEU A 321 -13.70 -7.86 11.93
CA LEU A 321 -12.71 -8.85 12.35
C LEU A 321 -11.68 -8.27 13.32
N ARG A 322 -11.21 -7.04 13.07
CA ARG A 322 -10.31 -6.30 13.96
C ARG A 322 -10.92 -6.11 15.34
N ALA A 323 -12.16 -5.65 15.42
CA ALA A 323 -12.87 -5.48 16.68
C ALA A 323 -13.07 -6.82 17.40
N SER A 324 -13.54 -7.85 16.70
CA SER A 324 -13.75 -9.20 17.25
C SER A 324 -12.46 -9.81 17.79
N PHE A 325 -11.34 -9.65 17.08
CA PHE A 325 -10.04 -10.17 17.49
C PHE A 325 -9.51 -9.45 18.73
N ARG A 326 -9.60 -8.11 18.76
CA ARG A 326 -9.26 -7.28 19.93
C ARG A 326 -10.04 -7.75 21.17
N ASP A 327 -11.36 -7.84 21.05
CA ASP A 327 -12.24 -8.15 22.18
C ASP A 327 -12.02 -9.58 22.71
N ALA A 328 -11.79 -10.53 21.80
CA ALA A 328 -11.49 -11.92 22.17
C ALA A 328 -10.14 -12.04 22.89
N LEU A 329 -9.08 -11.34 22.43
CA LEU A 329 -7.78 -11.31 23.12
C LEU A 329 -7.89 -10.65 24.49
N ALA A 330 -8.58 -9.51 24.60
CA ALA A 330 -8.78 -8.82 25.85
C ALA A 330 -9.54 -9.68 26.86
N THR A 331 -10.61 -10.36 26.42
CA THR A 331 -11.41 -11.26 27.26
C THR A 331 -10.57 -12.46 27.74
N ALA A 332 -9.80 -13.08 26.85
CA ALA A 332 -9.04 -14.29 27.18
C ALA A 332 -7.82 -14.02 28.08
N THR A 333 -7.25 -12.82 28.03
CA THR A 333 -6.00 -12.50 28.75
C THR A 333 -6.15 -11.52 29.89
N GLY A 334 -7.23 -10.74 29.94
CA GLY A 334 -7.38 -9.58 30.83
C GLY A 334 -6.42 -8.43 30.52
N ARG A 335 -5.72 -8.43 29.38
CA ARG A 335 -4.76 -7.40 28.96
C ARG A 335 -5.42 -6.42 28.00
N ASP A 336 -4.81 -5.23 27.87
CA ASP A 336 -5.23 -4.20 26.92
C ASP A 336 -4.72 -4.50 25.50
N PHE A 337 -5.66 -4.63 24.55
CA PHE A 337 -5.45 -4.77 23.11
C PHE A 337 -6.16 -3.66 22.32
N ASP A 338 -6.53 -2.54 22.95
CA ASP A 338 -7.26 -1.45 22.29
C ASP A 338 -6.48 -0.85 21.12
N PHE A 339 -5.16 -0.97 21.12
CA PHE A 339 -4.33 -0.53 19.99
C PHE A 339 -4.72 -1.21 18.67
N ILE A 340 -5.11 -2.49 18.70
CA ILE A 340 -5.59 -3.20 17.51
C ILE A 340 -6.81 -2.49 16.90
N GLY A 341 -7.71 -1.97 17.75
CA GLY A 341 -8.91 -1.26 17.31
C GLY A 341 -8.62 0.16 16.76
N ARG A 342 -7.45 0.72 17.03
CA ARG A 342 -7.03 2.04 16.52
C ARG A 342 -6.26 1.98 15.20
N GLU A 343 -5.80 0.79 14.80
CA GLU A 343 -5.12 0.56 13.55
C GLU A 343 -6.10 0.44 12.38
N ASN A 344 -5.65 0.74 11.17
CA ASN A 344 -6.46 0.73 9.96
C ASN A 344 -5.96 -0.31 8.94
N GLY A 345 -6.88 -0.75 8.08
CA GLY A 345 -6.55 -1.63 6.96
C GLY A 345 -6.27 -3.07 7.37
N MET A 346 -5.49 -3.78 6.55
CA MET A 346 -5.32 -5.23 6.67
C MET A 346 -4.33 -5.66 7.76
N PHE A 347 -3.46 -4.77 8.25
CA PHE A 347 -2.35 -5.17 9.11
C PHE A 347 -2.53 -4.75 10.56
N SER A 348 -1.88 -5.49 11.44
CA SER A 348 -1.74 -5.17 12.86
C SER A 348 -0.40 -5.70 13.37
N PHE A 349 0.21 -4.97 14.31
CA PHE A 349 1.34 -5.45 15.09
C PHE A 349 0.86 -5.93 16.46
N LEU A 350 1.00 -7.25 16.74
CA LEU A 350 0.56 -7.82 18.02
C LEU A 350 1.50 -7.52 19.20
N GLY A 351 2.73 -7.07 18.93
CA GLY A 351 3.73 -6.82 19.95
C GLY A 351 4.34 -8.09 20.56
N LEU A 352 4.29 -9.22 19.84
CA LEU A 352 4.94 -10.47 20.23
C LEU A 352 6.45 -10.42 19.94
N SER A 353 7.24 -11.13 20.74
CA SER A 353 8.65 -11.31 20.43
C SER A 353 8.85 -12.25 19.22
N VAL A 354 10.05 -12.24 18.66
CA VAL A 354 10.42 -13.16 17.55
C VAL A 354 10.22 -14.61 17.98
N GLU A 355 10.62 -14.98 19.21
CA GLU A 355 10.47 -16.31 19.75
C GLU A 355 9.00 -16.71 19.88
N GLN A 356 8.14 -15.79 20.33
CA GLN A 356 6.70 -16.03 20.41
C GLN A 356 6.08 -16.24 19.03
N ALA A 357 6.44 -15.42 18.03
CA ALA A 357 5.99 -15.58 16.66
C ALA A 357 6.44 -16.92 16.05
N GLN A 358 7.68 -17.36 16.37
CA GLN A 358 8.20 -18.65 15.92
C GLN A 358 7.50 -19.83 16.59
N ARG A 359 7.15 -19.71 17.89
CA ARG A 359 6.36 -20.73 18.60
C ARG A 359 4.94 -20.86 18.05
N LEU A 360 4.28 -19.75 17.70
CA LEU A 360 2.98 -19.79 17.02
C LEU A 360 3.05 -20.63 15.74
N ARG A 361 4.11 -20.45 14.97
CA ARG A 361 4.34 -21.20 13.72
C ARG A 361 4.62 -22.68 13.98
N SER A 362 5.59 -23.00 14.85
CA SER A 362 6.07 -24.36 15.05
C SER A 362 5.14 -25.22 15.90
N GLU A 363 4.44 -24.62 16.89
CA GLU A 363 3.62 -25.37 17.85
C GLU A 363 2.12 -25.33 17.50
N LYS A 364 1.67 -24.29 16.76
CA LYS A 364 0.25 -24.03 16.51
C LYS A 364 -0.14 -23.96 15.04
N SER A 365 0.82 -24.02 14.12
CA SER A 365 0.62 -23.82 12.68
C SER A 365 -0.10 -22.49 12.36
N VAL A 366 0.13 -21.45 13.17
CA VAL A 366 -0.32 -20.08 12.92
C VAL A 366 0.86 -19.29 12.39
N TYR A 367 0.79 -18.93 11.11
CA TYR A 367 1.88 -18.28 10.37
C TYR A 367 1.71 -16.78 10.37
N MET A 368 2.67 -16.07 10.95
CA MET A 368 2.79 -14.61 10.96
C MET A 368 4.25 -14.21 10.78
N LEU A 369 4.51 -12.92 10.54
CA LEU A 369 5.89 -12.46 10.42
C LEU A 369 6.60 -12.42 11.78
N ASP A 370 7.92 -12.61 11.76
CA ASP A 370 8.76 -12.51 12.96
C ASP A 370 8.73 -11.09 13.58
N SER A 371 8.36 -10.06 12.80
CA SER A 371 8.09 -8.71 13.27
C SER A 371 6.79 -8.56 14.07
N SER A 372 6.06 -9.65 14.30
CA SER A 372 4.73 -9.63 14.93
C SER A 372 3.59 -9.02 14.08
N ARG A 373 3.82 -8.77 12.78
CA ARG A 373 2.76 -8.35 11.85
C ARG A 373 1.86 -9.52 11.50
N ILE A 374 0.55 -9.29 11.59
CA ILE A 374 -0.48 -10.18 11.06
C ILE A 374 -1.31 -9.48 9.98
N ASN A 375 -1.93 -10.28 9.11
CA ASN A 375 -3.01 -9.85 8.23
C ASN A 375 -4.36 -10.15 8.89
N ILE A 376 -5.05 -9.12 9.38
CA ILE A 376 -6.40 -9.21 9.97
C ILE A 376 -7.40 -9.78 8.96
N ALA A 377 -7.27 -9.44 7.68
CA ALA A 377 -8.16 -9.95 6.63
C ALA A 377 -8.00 -11.46 6.34
N GLY A 378 -7.00 -12.12 6.92
CA GLY A 378 -6.84 -13.58 6.91
C GLY A 378 -7.63 -14.31 8.01
N LEU A 379 -8.21 -13.55 8.96
CA LEU A 379 -9.11 -14.10 9.98
C LEU A 379 -10.50 -14.33 9.38
N ASN A 380 -11.23 -15.28 9.97
CA ASN A 380 -12.63 -15.57 9.69
C ASN A 380 -13.29 -16.23 10.92
N ALA A 381 -14.60 -16.45 10.88
CA ALA A 381 -15.33 -17.08 11.98
C ALA A 381 -14.80 -18.49 12.33
N GLY A 382 -14.27 -19.21 11.34
CA GLY A 382 -13.76 -20.58 11.54
C GLY A 382 -12.37 -20.65 12.18
N ASN A 383 -11.52 -19.59 12.07
CA ASN A 383 -10.15 -19.61 12.56
C ASN A 383 -9.87 -18.63 13.72
N LEU A 384 -10.75 -17.67 13.97
CA LEU A 384 -10.52 -16.58 14.94
C LEU A 384 -10.26 -17.12 16.36
N SER A 385 -11.11 -18.02 16.87
CA SER A 385 -10.92 -18.60 18.21
C SER A 385 -9.59 -19.34 18.33
N ARG A 386 -9.24 -20.15 17.32
CA ARG A 386 -7.97 -20.86 17.28
C ARG A 386 -6.76 -19.91 17.29
N VAL A 387 -6.82 -18.82 16.54
CA VAL A 387 -5.73 -17.82 16.53
C VAL A 387 -5.62 -17.14 17.89
N VAL A 388 -6.75 -16.78 18.51
CA VAL A 388 -6.77 -16.23 19.87
C VAL A 388 -6.13 -17.19 20.86
N ASP A 389 -6.55 -18.46 20.90
CA ASP A 389 -5.99 -19.49 21.79
C ASP A 389 -4.49 -19.69 21.56
N ALA A 390 -4.06 -19.68 20.30
CA ALA A 390 -2.66 -19.77 19.95
C ALA A 390 -1.86 -18.59 20.49
N VAL A 391 -2.33 -17.35 20.27
CA VAL A 391 -1.67 -16.12 20.78
C VAL A 391 -1.60 -16.14 22.30
N VAL A 392 -2.70 -16.47 22.98
CA VAL A 392 -2.75 -16.60 24.46
C VAL A 392 -1.71 -17.59 24.97
N SER A 393 -1.52 -18.72 24.27
CA SER A 393 -0.57 -19.76 24.70
C SER A 393 0.90 -19.36 24.66
N VAL A 394 1.26 -18.27 24.00
CA VAL A 394 2.64 -17.76 23.90
C VAL A 394 2.87 -16.45 24.63
N LEU A 395 1.80 -15.77 25.15
CA LEU A 395 1.87 -14.55 25.95
C LEU A 395 2.32 -14.82 27.40
#